data_d24c27b7e2076b7ef65eb8e424cf02af
#
_entry.id   d24c27b7e2076b7ef65eb8e424cf02af
#
_cell.length_a   1.000
_cell.length_b   1.000
_cell.length_c   1.000
_cell.angle_alpha   90.00
_cell.angle_beta   90.00
_cell.angle_gamma   90.00
#
_symmetry.space_group_name_H-M   'P 1'
#
loop_
_entity.id
_entity.type
_entity.pdbx_description
1 polymer ?
#
loop_
_entity_poly.entity_id
_entity_poly.type
_entity_poly.pdbx_seq_one_letter_code
_entity_poly.pdbx_strand_id
1 'polypeptide(L)'
;MSDKHYDALPKAHTTYANIVKSLLPIGNNDKVSLDQLPQATYYVDNLHIDKSNLDDYRKICGFADNGKIPITYFSVLSQTLQMNMMVKEPFPFAMLGLVHVDNSVTQYRAIKQSETVAMSVMFDNLRDHAQGQQFDFVTTVKAADEIIWEGTSTYLSRSKKPASSK
;
A
#
# COMPACT_ATOMS: atom_id res chain seq x y z
N MET A 1 -15.85 -10.44 -1.11
CA MET A 1 -14.61 -10.12 -0.42
C MET A 1 -13.55 -11.05 -0.97
N SER A 2 -12.46 -10.53 -1.48
CA SER A 2 -11.40 -11.32 -2.11
C SER A 2 -10.15 -11.21 -1.22
N ASP A 3 -9.91 -12.25 -0.42
CA ASP A 3 -8.72 -12.31 0.43
C ASP A 3 -7.61 -13.06 -0.30
N LYS A 4 -6.41 -12.49 -0.32
CA LYS A 4 -5.24 -13.10 -0.97
C LYS A 4 -4.09 -13.21 0.01
N HIS A 5 -3.58 -14.43 0.17
CA HIS A 5 -2.45 -14.75 1.02
C HIS A 5 -1.20 -14.97 0.19
N TYR A 6 -0.10 -14.41 0.63
CA TYR A 6 1.22 -14.51 0.02
C TYR A 6 2.20 -15.09 1.03
N ASP A 7 3.06 -15.99 0.58
CA ASP A 7 4.14 -16.55 1.39
C ASP A 7 5.25 -15.53 1.69
N ALA A 8 5.38 -14.52 0.82
CA ALA A 8 6.34 -13.43 0.95
C ALA A 8 5.83 -12.17 0.24
N LEU A 9 6.40 -11.01 0.57
CA LEU A 9 6.11 -9.77 -0.15
C LEU A 9 6.40 -9.91 -1.64
N PRO A 10 5.49 -9.45 -2.52
CA PRO A 10 5.74 -9.39 -3.95
C PRO A 10 7.01 -8.59 -4.25
N LYS A 11 7.83 -9.09 -5.18
CA LYS A 11 9.07 -8.38 -5.55
C LYS A 11 8.72 -7.06 -6.27
N ALA A 12 9.27 -5.96 -5.81
CA ALA A 12 9.00 -4.62 -6.34
C ALA A 12 9.18 -4.54 -7.87
N HIS A 13 10.27 -5.09 -8.42
CA HIS A 13 10.53 -5.06 -9.87
C HIS A 13 9.46 -5.80 -10.70
N THR A 14 8.92 -6.91 -10.19
CA THR A 14 7.83 -7.65 -10.85
C THR A 14 6.53 -6.85 -10.81
N THR A 15 6.27 -6.19 -9.71
CA THR A 15 5.09 -5.33 -9.53
C THR A 15 5.18 -4.11 -10.45
N TYR A 16 6.33 -3.44 -10.54
CA TYR A 16 6.55 -2.33 -11.47
C TYR A 16 6.40 -2.75 -12.94
N ALA A 17 6.93 -3.91 -13.33
CA ALA A 17 6.75 -4.43 -14.69
C ALA A 17 5.26 -4.67 -15.04
N ASN A 18 4.46 -5.14 -14.08
CA ASN A 18 3.02 -5.32 -14.24
C ASN A 18 2.28 -3.99 -14.33
N ILE A 19 2.69 -2.98 -13.57
CA ILE A 19 2.16 -1.61 -13.68
C ILE A 19 2.42 -1.07 -15.09
N VAL A 20 3.64 -1.15 -15.58
CA VAL A 20 3.98 -0.68 -16.95
C VAL A 20 3.14 -1.40 -18.00
N LYS A 21 2.92 -2.72 -17.85
CA LYS A 21 2.03 -3.48 -18.75
C LYS A 21 0.58 -3.02 -18.67
N SER A 22 0.06 -2.72 -17.47
CA SER A 22 -1.32 -2.24 -17.28
C SER A 22 -1.56 -0.84 -17.85
N LEU A 23 -0.50 -0.08 -18.12
CA LEU A 23 -0.55 1.24 -18.74
C LEU A 23 -0.62 1.17 -20.28
N LEU A 24 -0.32 0.02 -20.87
CA LEU A 24 -0.49 -0.18 -22.31
C LEU A 24 -1.97 -0.37 -22.59
N PRO A 25 -2.53 0.23 -23.68
CA PRO A 25 -3.95 0.14 -24.01
C PRO A 25 -4.32 -1.24 -24.60
N ILE A 26 -3.94 -2.31 -23.91
CA ILE A 26 -4.18 -3.69 -24.31
C ILE A 26 -5.04 -4.35 -23.23
N GLY A 27 -6.36 -4.28 -23.39
CA GLY A 27 -7.28 -5.06 -22.56
C GLY A 27 -8.55 -4.33 -22.15
N ASN A 28 -9.62 -5.07 -22.05
CA ASN A 28 -10.99 -4.69 -21.77
C ASN A 28 -11.13 -3.57 -20.74
N ASN A 29 -11.66 -2.45 -21.17
CA ASN A 29 -12.25 -1.43 -20.31
C ASN A 29 -13.60 -1.95 -19.78
N ASP A 30 -13.60 -2.92 -18.89
CA ASP A 30 -14.75 -3.13 -18.03
C ASP A 30 -14.88 -1.84 -17.21
N LYS A 31 -16.00 -1.13 -17.41
CA LYS A 31 -16.30 0.10 -16.69
C LYS A 31 -16.47 -0.24 -15.22
N VAL A 32 -15.37 -0.12 -14.47
CA VAL A 32 -15.41 -0.22 -13.01
C VAL A 32 -16.18 1.01 -12.50
N SER A 33 -17.12 0.81 -11.58
CA SER A 33 -17.81 1.92 -10.93
C SER A 33 -16.81 2.77 -10.16
N LEU A 34 -16.79 4.08 -10.45
CA LEU A 34 -15.94 5.05 -9.72
C LEU A 34 -16.40 5.30 -8.28
N ASP A 35 -17.52 4.71 -7.89
CA ASP A 35 -18.16 4.96 -6.59
C ASP A 35 -17.79 3.94 -5.53
N GLN A 36 -16.98 2.93 -5.88
CA GLN A 36 -16.62 1.87 -4.96
C GLN A 36 -15.16 1.42 -5.11
N LEU A 37 -14.52 1.17 -3.97
CA LEU A 37 -13.23 0.50 -3.92
C LEU A 37 -13.42 -1.02 -3.91
N PRO A 38 -12.45 -1.79 -4.42
CA PRO A 38 -12.46 -3.24 -4.32
C PRO A 38 -12.52 -3.70 -2.86
N GLN A 39 -13.40 -4.65 -2.57
CA GLN A 39 -13.49 -5.30 -1.26
C GLN A 39 -12.47 -6.46 -1.20
N ALA A 40 -11.20 -6.12 -1.04
CA ALA A 40 -10.10 -7.07 -1.03
C ALA A 40 -9.13 -6.77 0.11
N THR A 41 -8.60 -7.83 0.74
CA THR A 41 -7.50 -7.74 1.69
C THR A 41 -6.36 -8.66 1.27
N TYR A 42 -5.14 -8.14 1.25
CA TYR A 42 -3.94 -8.89 0.92
C TYR A 42 -3.11 -9.12 2.17
N TYR A 43 -2.66 -10.35 2.38
CA TYR A 43 -1.96 -10.81 3.57
C TYR A 43 -0.58 -11.36 3.22
N VAL A 44 0.38 -11.11 4.12
CA VAL A 44 1.62 -11.90 4.24
C VAL A 44 1.67 -12.43 5.66
N ASP A 45 1.42 -13.73 5.84
CA ASP A 45 1.19 -14.31 7.17
C ASP A 45 2.47 -14.54 7.96
N ASN A 46 3.60 -14.73 7.28
CA ASN A 46 4.91 -15.00 7.90
C ASN A 46 5.99 -14.09 7.29
N LEU A 47 5.85 -12.79 7.52
CA LEU A 47 6.81 -11.81 7.03
C LEU A 47 8.07 -11.83 7.88
N HIS A 48 9.16 -12.32 7.29
CA HIS A 48 10.51 -12.19 7.82
C HIS A 48 11.17 -10.91 7.30
N ILE A 49 11.78 -10.14 8.18
CA ILE A 49 12.47 -8.92 7.82
C ILE A 49 13.81 -9.25 7.14
N ASP A 50 13.96 -8.86 5.89
CA ASP A 50 15.23 -8.93 5.19
C ASP A 50 16.22 -7.93 5.80
N LYS A 51 17.27 -8.47 6.42
CA LYS A 51 18.27 -7.64 7.11
C LYS A 51 18.98 -6.70 6.15
N SER A 52 19.35 -7.15 4.96
CA SER A 52 20.05 -6.31 3.99
C SER A 52 19.18 -5.13 3.54
N ASN A 53 17.91 -5.39 3.25
CA ASN A 53 16.95 -4.35 2.89
C ASN A 53 16.72 -3.35 4.04
N LEU A 54 16.61 -3.85 5.27
CA LEU A 54 16.46 -2.99 6.44
C LEU A 54 17.70 -2.13 6.70
N ASP A 55 18.91 -2.68 6.52
CA ASP A 55 20.17 -1.95 6.71
C ASP A 55 20.30 -0.84 5.64
N ASP A 56 19.96 -1.13 4.38
CA ASP A 56 19.92 -0.12 3.30
C ASP A 56 18.91 0.98 3.61
N TYR A 57 17.74 0.62 4.08
CA TYR A 57 16.72 1.59 4.49
C TYR A 57 17.22 2.51 5.61
N ARG A 58 17.82 1.93 6.65
CA ARG A 58 18.42 2.70 7.76
C ARG A 58 19.46 3.68 7.27
N LYS A 59 20.36 3.22 6.39
CA LYS A 59 21.42 4.05 5.82
C LYS A 59 20.88 5.23 5.03
N ILE A 60 19.87 4.99 4.17
CA ILE A 60 19.27 6.02 3.33
C ILE A 60 18.48 7.02 4.16
N CYS A 61 17.73 6.56 5.17
CA CYS A 61 16.87 7.40 5.98
C CYS A 61 17.54 7.97 7.26
N GLY A 62 18.79 7.62 7.52
CA GLY A 62 19.54 8.12 8.68
C GLY A 62 19.15 7.49 10.02
N PHE A 63 18.56 6.28 10.02
CA PHE A 63 18.22 5.57 11.24
C PHE A 63 19.44 4.79 11.78
N ALA A 64 19.67 4.87 13.10
CA ALA A 64 20.68 4.05 13.76
C ALA A 64 20.28 2.57 13.81
N ASP A 65 21.25 1.66 13.70
CA ASP A 65 21.02 0.25 13.99
C ASP A 65 21.03 0.02 15.52
N ASN A 66 19.84 -0.15 16.07
CA ASN A 66 19.59 -0.46 17.48
C ASN A 66 18.88 -1.81 17.67
N GLY A 67 18.91 -2.68 16.65
CA GLY A 67 18.22 -3.98 16.64
C GLY A 67 16.70 -3.90 16.51
N LYS A 68 16.14 -2.70 16.33
CA LYS A 68 14.70 -2.47 16.20
C LYS A 68 14.33 -2.00 14.79
N ILE A 69 13.11 -2.24 14.40
CA ILE A 69 12.56 -1.76 13.11
C ILE A 69 12.19 -0.29 13.24
N PRO A 70 12.63 0.60 12.33
CA PRO A 70 12.16 1.99 12.26
C PRO A 70 10.66 2.06 12.04
N ILE A 71 9.99 2.99 12.71
CA ILE A 71 8.53 3.12 12.69
C ILE A 71 7.93 3.24 11.28
N THR A 72 8.65 3.85 10.35
CA THR A 72 8.20 4.06 8.96
C THR A 72 8.52 2.91 8.01
N TYR A 73 9.26 1.89 8.45
CA TYR A 73 9.71 0.81 7.57
C TYR A 73 8.56 -0.04 7.00
N PHE A 74 7.54 -0.34 7.81
CA PHE A 74 6.38 -1.10 7.34
C PHE A 74 5.54 -0.33 6.32
N SER A 75 5.53 1.01 6.35
CA SER A 75 4.89 1.82 5.30
C SER A 75 5.54 1.54 3.94
N VAL A 76 6.87 1.42 3.89
CA VAL A 76 7.60 1.10 2.64
C VAL A 76 7.33 -0.33 2.19
N LEU A 77 7.35 -1.29 3.10
CA LEU A 77 7.08 -2.70 2.77
C LEU A 77 5.64 -2.89 2.24
N SER A 78 4.67 -2.22 2.83
CA SER A 78 3.26 -2.33 2.43
C SER A 78 2.99 -1.82 1.01
N GLN A 79 3.81 -0.92 0.47
CA GLN A 79 3.63 -0.37 -0.88
C GLN A 79 3.62 -1.45 -1.96
N THR A 80 4.37 -2.54 -1.78
CA THR A 80 4.37 -3.63 -2.77
C THR A 80 3.02 -4.36 -2.83
N LEU A 81 2.34 -4.52 -1.68
CA LEU A 81 0.97 -5.04 -1.62
C LEU A 81 -0.03 -4.04 -2.19
N GLN A 82 0.06 -2.76 -1.80
CA GLN A 82 -0.80 -1.69 -2.31
C GLN A 82 -0.77 -1.64 -3.84
N MET A 83 0.43 -1.64 -4.44
CA MET A 83 0.60 -1.64 -5.89
C MET A 83 0.03 -2.90 -6.54
N ASN A 84 0.23 -4.08 -5.92
CA ASN A 84 -0.37 -5.32 -6.42
C ASN A 84 -1.90 -5.28 -6.40
N MET A 85 -2.49 -4.71 -5.36
CA MET A 85 -3.94 -4.55 -5.25
C MET A 85 -4.47 -3.65 -6.37
N MET A 86 -3.83 -2.51 -6.62
CA MET A 86 -4.24 -1.60 -7.70
C MET A 86 -4.14 -2.21 -9.10
N VAL A 87 -3.24 -3.20 -9.31
CA VAL A 87 -3.08 -3.89 -10.60
C VAL A 87 -4.02 -5.07 -10.77
N LYS A 88 -4.28 -5.81 -9.70
CA LYS A 88 -4.98 -7.11 -9.77
C LYS A 88 -6.46 -7.05 -9.44
N GLU A 89 -6.88 -6.03 -8.72
CA GLU A 89 -8.29 -5.81 -8.38
C GLU A 89 -8.94 -4.84 -9.38
N PRO A 90 -10.27 -4.81 -9.48
CA PRO A 90 -11.00 -3.86 -10.32
C PRO A 90 -10.89 -2.44 -9.72
N PHE A 91 -9.71 -1.85 -9.83
CA PHE A 91 -9.37 -0.56 -9.25
C PHE A 91 -9.92 0.58 -10.13
N PRO A 92 -10.69 1.54 -9.56
CA PRO A 92 -11.46 2.51 -10.35
C PRO A 92 -10.64 3.67 -10.91
N PHE A 93 -9.41 3.87 -10.44
CA PHE A 93 -8.60 5.04 -10.80
C PHE A 93 -7.43 4.67 -11.71
N ALA A 94 -7.02 5.62 -12.56
CA ALA A 94 -5.77 5.49 -13.29
C ALA A 94 -4.59 5.59 -12.30
N MET A 95 -3.72 4.58 -12.30
CA MET A 95 -2.55 4.56 -11.41
C MET A 95 -1.58 5.71 -11.72
N LEU A 96 -1.43 6.05 -13.01
CA LEU A 96 -0.68 7.24 -13.42
C LEU A 96 -1.46 8.50 -13.03
N GLY A 97 -0.83 9.34 -12.22
CA GLY A 97 -1.42 10.58 -11.73
C GLY A 97 -2.03 10.47 -10.33
N LEU A 98 -1.99 9.29 -9.69
CA LEU A 98 -2.24 9.21 -8.26
C LEU A 98 -1.16 9.97 -7.50
N VAL A 99 -1.57 10.75 -6.52
CA VAL A 99 -0.68 11.49 -5.63
C VAL A 99 -0.81 10.92 -4.22
N HIS A 100 0.30 10.47 -3.64
CA HIS A 100 0.37 10.10 -2.23
C HIS A 100 0.39 11.38 -1.41
N VAL A 101 -0.67 11.68 -0.68
CA VAL A 101 -0.89 12.99 -0.04
C VAL A 101 -0.69 12.98 1.46
N ASP A 102 -0.84 11.82 2.10
CA ASP A 102 -0.66 11.66 3.55
C ASP A 102 -0.22 10.25 3.90
N ASN A 103 0.53 10.12 5.00
CA ASN A 103 0.92 8.84 5.57
C ASN A 103 0.96 8.94 7.10
N SER A 104 0.03 8.27 7.76
CA SER A 104 -0.07 8.21 9.22
C SER A 104 0.34 6.84 9.72
N VAL A 105 1.13 6.79 10.79
CA VAL A 105 1.57 5.52 11.39
C VAL A 105 1.45 5.56 12.91
N THR A 106 1.07 4.43 13.48
CA THR A 106 1.06 4.18 14.93
C THR A 106 1.81 2.90 15.22
N GLN A 107 2.83 2.97 16.06
CA GLN A 107 3.57 1.82 16.55
C GLN A 107 3.30 1.65 18.04
N TYR A 108 2.71 0.52 18.42
CA TYR A 108 2.25 0.27 19.79
C TYR A 108 3.36 -0.22 20.72
N ARG A 109 4.40 -0.82 20.16
CA ARG A 109 5.62 -1.20 20.88
C ARG A 109 6.84 -1.24 19.97
N ALA A 110 8.03 -1.30 20.56
CA ALA A 110 9.24 -1.53 19.80
C ALA A 110 9.25 -2.95 19.19
N ILE A 111 9.58 -3.06 17.91
CA ILE A 111 9.58 -4.31 17.14
C ILE A 111 11.02 -4.67 16.84
N LYS A 112 11.43 -5.88 17.24
CA LYS A 112 12.79 -6.39 16.98
C LYS A 112 12.90 -6.86 15.53
N GLN A 113 14.04 -6.64 14.90
CA GLN A 113 14.29 -7.10 13.54
C GLN A 113 14.25 -8.63 13.36
N SER A 114 14.34 -9.39 14.45
CA SER A 114 14.27 -10.85 14.45
C SER A 114 12.85 -11.40 14.60
N GLU A 115 11.84 -10.54 14.81
CA GLU A 115 10.46 -10.97 14.94
C GLU A 115 9.90 -11.36 13.57
N THR A 116 9.13 -12.44 13.53
CA THR A 116 8.25 -12.79 12.42
C THR A 116 6.90 -12.14 12.66
N VAL A 117 6.36 -11.45 11.68
CA VAL A 117 5.09 -10.73 11.81
C VAL A 117 4.14 -11.10 10.67
N ALA A 118 2.86 -10.85 10.87
CA ALA A 118 1.87 -10.88 9.80
C ALA A 118 1.55 -9.44 9.38
N MET A 119 1.40 -9.20 8.08
CA MET A 119 1.00 -7.91 7.52
C MET A 119 -0.27 -8.09 6.69
N SER A 120 -1.23 -7.19 6.85
CA SER A 120 -2.39 -7.10 5.98
C SER A 120 -2.54 -5.69 5.42
N VAL A 121 -3.06 -5.59 4.18
CA VAL A 121 -3.35 -4.33 3.51
C VAL A 121 -4.73 -4.41 2.88
N MET A 122 -5.53 -3.37 3.05
CA MET A 122 -6.85 -3.25 2.45
C MET A 122 -7.13 -1.83 1.95
N PHE A 123 -8.04 -1.70 1.00
CA PHE A 123 -8.59 -0.39 0.62
C PHE A 123 -9.61 0.07 1.66
N ASP A 124 -9.68 1.38 1.87
CA ASP A 124 -10.67 1.98 2.76
C ASP A 124 -10.99 3.44 2.37
N ASN A 125 -12.06 3.96 2.95
CA ASN A 125 -12.36 5.38 3.11
C ASN A 125 -12.32 6.18 1.80
N LEU A 126 -13.01 5.69 0.75
CA LEU A 126 -13.23 6.47 -0.46
C LEU A 126 -14.08 7.70 -0.14
N ARG A 127 -13.57 8.88 -0.51
CA ARG A 127 -14.23 10.16 -0.20
C ARG A 127 -13.95 11.22 -1.25
N ASP A 128 -14.88 12.17 -1.37
CA ASP A 128 -14.70 13.32 -2.25
C ASP A 128 -13.64 14.29 -1.71
N HIS A 129 -12.94 14.92 -2.63
CA HIS A 129 -11.97 15.97 -2.38
C HIS A 129 -12.13 17.11 -3.40
N ALA A 130 -11.74 18.34 -3.03
CA ALA A 130 -11.89 19.51 -3.91
C ALA A 130 -11.18 19.36 -5.28
N GLN A 131 -10.22 18.46 -5.40
CA GLN A 131 -9.46 18.20 -6.63
C GLN A 131 -9.72 16.82 -7.23
N GLY A 132 -10.69 16.05 -6.73
CA GLY A 132 -10.98 14.70 -7.20
C GLY A 132 -11.53 13.81 -6.09
N GLN A 133 -11.01 12.59 -5.97
CA GLN A 133 -11.38 11.64 -4.92
C GLN A 133 -10.15 11.15 -4.19
N GLN A 134 -10.28 10.99 -2.88
CA GLN A 134 -9.27 10.38 -2.01
C GLN A 134 -9.71 8.99 -1.58
N PHE A 135 -8.74 8.13 -1.36
CA PHE A 135 -8.93 6.84 -0.73
C PHE A 135 -7.69 6.48 0.10
N ASP A 136 -7.87 5.54 1.01
CA ASP A 136 -6.82 5.09 1.91
C ASP A 136 -6.46 3.64 1.63
N PHE A 137 -5.19 3.30 1.86
CA PHE A 137 -4.77 1.94 2.19
C PHE A 137 -4.54 1.85 3.68
N VAL A 138 -5.21 0.93 4.33
CA VAL A 138 -4.98 0.59 5.74
C VAL A 138 -4.09 -0.62 5.81
N THR A 139 -2.99 -0.49 6.53
CA THR A 139 -2.02 -1.57 6.77
C THR A 139 -2.00 -1.90 8.25
N THR A 140 -2.13 -3.17 8.59
CA THR A 140 -2.01 -3.68 9.96
C THR A 140 -0.88 -4.69 10.04
N VAL A 141 -0.03 -4.57 11.06
CA VAL A 141 1.03 -5.54 11.36
C VAL A 141 0.79 -6.17 12.72
N LYS A 142 0.80 -7.50 12.76
CA LYS A 142 0.59 -8.29 13.97
C LYS A 142 1.79 -9.17 14.29
N ALA A 143 2.07 -9.34 15.58
CA ALA A 143 2.91 -10.41 16.10
C ALA A 143 2.02 -11.37 16.88
N ALA A 144 1.87 -12.62 16.42
CA ALA A 144 0.79 -13.51 16.82
C ALA A 144 -0.58 -12.80 16.68
N ASP A 145 -1.35 -12.68 17.77
CA ASP A 145 -2.66 -12.03 17.76
C ASP A 145 -2.62 -10.54 18.14
N GLU A 146 -1.44 -10.01 18.50
CA GLU A 146 -1.26 -8.63 18.94
C GLU A 146 -1.05 -7.69 17.74
N ILE A 147 -1.85 -6.63 17.62
CA ILE A 147 -1.56 -5.52 16.70
C ILE A 147 -0.40 -4.71 17.28
N ILE A 148 0.71 -4.67 16.55
CA ILE A 148 1.95 -3.98 16.98
C ILE A 148 2.23 -2.71 16.18
N TRP A 149 1.60 -2.56 15.01
CA TRP A 149 1.76 -1.40 14.15
C TRP A 149 0.55 -1.26 13.20
N GLU A 150 0.14 -0.04 12.97
CA GLU A 150 -0.88 0.33 11.98
C GLU A 150 -0.42 1.54 11.18
N GLY A 151 -0.81 1.58 9.91
CA GLY A 151 -0.53 2.70 9.03
C GLY A 151 -1.65 2.95 8.04
N THR A 152 -1.85 4.22 7.72
CA THR A 152 -2.79 4.66 6.69
C THR A 152 -2.04 5.47 5.66
N SER A 153 -2.11 5.03 4.39
CA SER A 153 -1.55 5.75 3.25
C SER A 153 -2.69 6.33 2.43
N THR A 154 -2.80 7.66 2.36
CA THR A 154 -3.85 8.36 1.63
C THR A 154 -3.39 8.77 0.24
N TYR A 155 -4.18 8.43 -0.76
CA TYR A 155 -3.95 8.78 -2.16
C TYR A 155 -5.07 9.69 -2.69
N LEU A 156 -4.70 10.59 -3.60
CA LEU A 156 -5.61 11.47 -4.33
C LEU A 156 -5.58 11.11 -5.81
N SER A 157 -6.73 10.74 -6.35
CA SER A 157 -6.99 10.68 -7.79
C SER A 157 -7.56 12.02 -8.24
N ARG A 158 -6.78 12.77 -9.04
CA ARG A 158 -7.23 14.08 -9.54
C ARG A 158 -8.21 13.91 -10.68
N SER A 159 -9.39 14.54 -10.59
CA SER A 159 -10.29 14.76 -11.71
C SER A 159 -10.04 16.14 -12.32
N LYS A 160 -10.05 16.22 -13.66
CA LYS A 160 -10.13 17.53 -14.31
C LYS A 160 -11.49 18.14 -13.91
N LYS A 161 -11.50 19.29 -13.23
CA LYS A 161 -12.73 20.07 -13.09
C LYS A 161 -13.31 20.28 -14.48
N PRO A 162 -14.62 20.01 -14.73
CA PRO A 162 -15.24 20.48 -15.94
C PRO A 162 -15.02 21.99 -15.98
N ALA A 163 -14.54 22.49 -17.12
CA ALA A 163 -14.39 23.92 -17.33
C ALA A 163 -15.74 24.55 -16.99
N SER A 164 -15.79 25.42 -15.97
CA SER A 164 -16.99 26.15 -15.64
C SER A 164 -17.38 26.92 -16.89
N SER A 165 -18.48 26.51 -17.54
CA SER A 165 -19.15 27.34 -18.55
C SER A 165 -19.48 28.67 -17.89
N LYS A 166 -18.74 29.72 -18.27
CA LYS A 166 -19.14 31.08 -18.00
C LYS A 166 -20.37 31.42 -18.82
#